data_adc42958b4e2e51f18937986a32e9b31
#
_entry.id   adc42958b4e2e51f18937986a32e9b31
#
_cell.length_a   1.000
_cell.length_b   1.000
_cell.length_c   1.000
_cell.angle_alpha   90.00
_cell.angle_beta   90.00
_cell.angle_gamma   90.00
#
_symmetry.space_group_name_H-M   'P 1'
#
loop_
_entity.id
_entity.type
_entity.pdbx_description
1 polymer ?
#
loop_
_entity_poly.entity_id
_entity_poly.type
_entity_poly.pdbx_seq_one_letter_code
_entity_poly.pdbx_strand_id
1 'polypeptide(L)'
;FLASFLTALNKHLESKGWKGMYLQHVLDEAHGDEIPYYGKIATLVRRYLPGVQTIDAIDAQQIPDIVRNDCDIWVPQLGKFDNAVDVLEQRMQSGHPVWYYTCLYPQGKYINRLMDFPLVKTRLLPWLDFRYNFTGFLHWGGNYWTPKPMLDTQPVIDNNTELLPSGDAFIYYPNRQNMTFDSSIRMETFLAGIEDYELLHQLEASNPAEAKSLGSSAISSFTDYVRDPAAFRKIESKLLAAASKP
;
A
#
# COMPACT_ATOMS: atom_id res chain seq x y z
N PHE A 1 -3.67 -19.41 24.31
CA PHE A 1 -3.46 -19.69 22.86
C PHE A 1 -2.52 -18.67 22.24
N LEU A 2 -2.88 -17.35 22.20
CA LEU A 2 -2.11 -16.34 21.47
C LEU A 2 -0.64 -16.26 21.91
N ALA A 3 -0.34 -16.26 23.19
CA ALA A 3 1.02 -16.22 23.70
C ALA A 3 1.87 -17.42 23.22
N SER A 4 1.31 -18.64 23.27
CA SER A 4 2.00 -19.84 22.79
C SER A 4 2.22 -19.81 21.27
N PHE A 5 1.23 -19.34 20.53
CA PHE A 5 1.32 -19.17 19.07
C PHE A 5 2.43 -18.16 18.70
N LEU A 6 2.38 -16.95 19.28
CA LEU A 6 3.37 -15.90 19.00
C LEU A 6 4.80 -16.34 19.38
N THR A 7 4.95 -17.08 20.49
CA THR A 7 6.25 -17.65 20.89
C THR A 7 6.77 -18.65 19.85
N ALA A 8 5.90 -19.53 19.35
CA ALA A 8 6.28 -20.50 18.31
C ALA A 8 6.61 -19.81 16.98
N LEU A 9 5.81 -18.80 16.60
CA LEU A 9 6.03 -17.98 15.42
C LEU A 9 7.37 -17.24 15.51
N ASN A 10 7.70 -16.63 16.65
CA ASN A 10 8.97 -15.93 16.84
C ASN A 10 10.16 -16.87 16.59
N LYS A 11 10.13 -18.05 17.19
CA LYS A 11 11.18 -19.08 16.97
C LYS A 11 11.28 -19.49 15.51
N HIS A 12 10.14 -19.65 14.83
CA HIS A 12 10.11 -20.01 13.42
C HIS A 12 10.73 -18.91 12.55
N LEU A 13 10.31 -17.65 12.73
CA LEU A 13 10.84 -16.50 11.99
C LEU A 13 12.36 -16.33 12.21
N GLU A 14 12.84 -16.50 13.46
CA GLU A 14 14.26 -16.49 13.77
C GLU A 14 15.01 -17.61 13.06
N SER A 15 14.49 -18.84 13.10
CA SER A 15 15.13 -20.01 12.49
C SER A 15 15.24 -19.91 10.97
N LYS A 16 14.38 -19.12 10.33
CA LYS A 16 14.37 -18.87 8.88
C LYS A 16 15.07 -17.57 8.46
N GLY A 17 15.47 -16.74 9.39
CA GLY A 17 16.00 -15.41 9.10
C GLY A 17 14.94 -14.43 8.53
N TRP A 18 13.66 -14.69 8.77
CA TRP A 18 12.54 -13.91 8.17
C TRP A 18 12.03 -12.80 9.07
N LYS A 19 12.54 -12.67 10.28
CA LYS A 19 12.03 -11.72 11.27
C LYS A 19 12.01 -10.27 10.77
N GLY A 20 13.04 -9.85 10.04
CA GLY A 20 13.10 -8.49 9.46
C GLY A 20 12.19 -8.25 8.25
N MET A 21 11.58 -9.32 7.70
CA MET A 21 10.63 -9.24 6.58
C MET A 21 9.18 -9.44 7.02
N TYR A 22 8.95 -9.77 8.30
CA TYR A 22 7.63 -10.07 8.82
C TYR A 22 7.05 -8.85 9.54
N LEU A 23 5.83 -8.52 9.21
CA LEU A 23 5.03 -7.47 9.86
C LEU A 23 3.81 -8.12 10.52
N GLN A 24 3.46 -7.68 11.72
CA GLN A 24 2.34 -8.24 12.47
C GLN A 24 1.15 -7.31 12.47
N HIS A 25 0.06 -7.75 11.87
CA HIS A 25 -1.25 -7.14 12.03
C HIS A 25 -1.77 -7.36 13.45
N VAL A 26 -2.33 -6.32 14.06
CA VAL A 26 -2.91 -6.39 15.41
C VAL A 26 -4.43 -6.49 15.32
N LEU A 27 -5.07 -5.52 14.68
CA LEU A 27 -6.51 -5.49 14.48
C LEU A 27 -6.85 -4.55 13.32
N ASP A 28 -7.45 -5.09 12.28
CA ASP A 28 -7.76 -4.37 11.05
C ASP A 28 -8.79 -3.26 11.28
N GLU A 29 -8.46 -2.03 10.84
CA GLU A 29 -9.33 -0.85 10.93
C GLU A 29 -10.01 -0.66 12.32
N ALA A 30 -9.26 -0.89 13.39
CA ALA A 30 -9.79 -0.86 14.75
C ALA A 30 -10.57 0.42 15.07
N HIS A 31 -11.81 0.27 15.54
CA HIS A 31 -12.71 1.38 15.84
C HIS A 31 -13.63 1.09 17.04
N GLY A 32 -14.20 2.13 17.63
CA GLY A 32 -15.20 2.03 18.70
C GLY A 32 -14.75 1.14 19.86
N ASP A 33 -15.55 0.13 20.18
CA ASP A 33 -15.32 -0.79 21.29
C ASP A 33 -14.12 -1.73 21.10
N GLU A 34 -13.53 -1.78 19.91
CA GLU A 34 -12.35 -2.59 19.61
C GLU A 34 -11.06 -1.94 20.08
N ILE A 35 -11.02 -0.61 20.19
CA ILE A 35 -9.83 0.15 20.56
C ILE A 35 -9.16 -0.34 21.87
N PRO A 36 -9.90 -0.62 22.98
CA PRO A 36 -9.30 -1.16 24.21
C PRO A 36 -8.65 -2.55 24.01
N TYR A 37 -9.13 -3.34 23.06
CA TYR A 37 -8.54 -4.65 22.73
C TYR A 37 -7.26 -4.51 21.92
N TYR A 38 -7.18 -3.49 21.07
CA TYR A 38 -5.99 -3.20 20.29
C TYR A 38 -4.74 -3.13 21.16
N GLY A 39 -4.73 -2.29 22.19
CA GLY A 39 -3.59 -2.13 23.10
C GLY A 39 -3.22 -3.41 23.85
N LYS A 40 -4.22 -4.22 24.24
CA LYS A 40 -3.98 -5.52 24.88
C LYS A 40 -3.27 -6.50 23.94
N ILE A 41 -3.70 -6.58 22.68
CA ILE A 41 -3.11 -7.47 21.67
C ILE A 41 -1.72 -6.97 21.31
N ALA A 42 -1.55 -5.67 21.04
CA ALA A 42 -0.27 -5.06 20.76
C ALA A 42 0.78 -5.32 21.86
N THR A 43 0.36 -5.25 23.13
CA THR A 43 1.20 -5.60 24.28
C THR A 43 1.65 -7.06 24.24
N LEU A 44 0.77 -7.99 23.87
CA LEU A 44 1.12 -9.41 23.71
C LEU A 44 2.07 -9.61 22.52
N VAL A 45 1.84 -8.93 21.40
CA VAL A 45 2.73 -8.98 20.24
C VAL A 45 4.15 -8.53 20.63
N ARG A 46 4.30 -7.36 21.24
CA ARG A 46 5.61 -6.86 21.69
C ARG A 46 6.31 -7.82 22.66
N ARG A 47 5.55 -8.45 23.54
CA ARG A 47 6.10 -9.40 24.53
C ARG A 47 6.58 -10.70 23.91
N TYR A 48 5.85 -11.27 22.94
CA TYR A 48 6.09 -12.61 22.41
C TYR A 48 6.69 -12.63 20.99
N LEU A 49 6.68 -11.48 20.30
CA LEU A 49 7.35 -11.25 19.01
C LEU A 49 8.31 -10.04 19.10
N PRO A 50 9.29 -10.05 20.02
CA PRO A 50 10.15 -8.88 20.21
C PRO A 50 10.92 -8.54 18.92
N GLY A 51 10.92 -7.25 18.55
CA GLY A 51 11.60 -6.74 17.34
C GLY A 51 10.87 -6.96 16.03
N VAL A 52 9.63 -7.45 16.05
CA VAL A 52 8.71 -7.43 14.91
C VAL A 52 7.88 -6.15 14.97
N GLN A 53 7.79 -5.44 13.86
CA GLN A 53 6.96 -4.24 13.76
C GLN A 53 5.48 -4.60 13.60
N THR A 54 4.63 -3.81 14.24
CA THR A 54 3.19 -3.87 14.04
C THR A 54 2.77 -2.98 12.88
N ILE A 55 1.76 -3.40 12.13
CA ILE A 55 1.20 -2.68 10.99
C ILE A 55 -0.31 -2.85 10.98
N ASP A 56 -1.06 -1.77 10.79
CA ASP A 56 -2.52 -1.87 10.67
C ASP A 56 -3.09 -0.83 9.70
N ALA A 57 -4.11 -1.27 8.95
CA ALA A 57 -4.96 -0.39 8.16
C ALA A 57 -5.79 0.50 9.09
N ILE A 58 -5.94 1.77 8.71
CA ILE A 58 -6.62 2.79 9.50
C ILE A 58 -7.63 3.51 8.61
N ASP A 59 -8.92 3.27 8.86
CA ASP A 59 -10.00 3.96 8.16
C ASP A 59 -10.37 5.30 8.80
N ALA A 60 -10.15 5.46 10.08
CA ALA A 60 -10.59 6.61 10.86
C ALA A 60 -9.97 7.94 10.42
N GLN A 61 -10.80 9.00 10.36
CA GLN A 61 -10.33 10.37 10.17
C GLN A 61 -9.46 10.87 11.32
N GLN A 62 -9.65 10.30 12.51
CA GLN A 62 -8.81 10.55 13.68
C GLN A 62 -8.24 9.22 14.16
N ILE A 63 -6.92 9.12 14.14
CA ILE A 63 -6.21 7.94 14.61
C ILE A 63 -6.30 7.90 16.15
N PRO A 64 -6.90 6.87 16.75
CA PRO A 64 -7.02 6.76 18.20
C PRO A 64 -5.66 6.76 18.91
N ASP A 65 -5.55 7.37 20.09
CA ASP A 65 -4.27 7.47 20.82
C ASP A 65 -3.63 6.11 21.10
N ILE A 66 -4.42 5.07 21.36
CA ILE A 66 -3.90 3.71 21.55
C ILE A 66 -3.23 3.22 20.28
N VAL A 67 -3.85 3.40 19.12
CA VAL A 67 -3.25 3.03 17.83
C VAL A 67 -2.01 3.87 17.54
N ARG A 68 -2.03 5.19 17.85
CA ARG A 68 -0.85 6.06 17.71
C ARG A 68 0.37 5.53 18.43
N ASN A 69 0.17 5.02 19.64
CA ASN A 69 1.26 4.60 20.53
C ASN A 69 1.67 3.14 20.29
N ASP A 70 0.75 2.31 19.82
CA ASP A 70 0.89 0.87 19.79
C ASP A 70 1.05 0.29 18.37
N CYS A 71 0.89 1.10 17.31
CA CYS A 71 1.13 0.72 15.93
C CYS A 71 2.42 1.35 15.40
N ASP A 72 3.36 0.54 14.91
CA ASP A 72 4.64 1.02 14.39
C ASP A 72 4.47 1.61 12.99
N ILE A 73 3.76 0.93 12.10
CA ILE A 73 3.52 1.32 10.71
C ILE A 73 2.03 1.65 10.52
N TRP A 74 1.75 2.91 10.29
CA TRP A 74 0.38 3.34 10.01
C TRP A 74 0.05 3.20 8.54
N VAL A 75 -1.13 2.63 8.25
CA VAL A 75 -1.61 2.46 6.87
C VAL A 75 -2.99 3.09 6.71
N PRO A 76 -3.12 4.42 6.68
CA PRO A 76 -4.40 5.08 6.47
C PRO A 76 -4.92 4.89 5.04
N GLN A 77 -6.26 4.91 4.90
CA GLN A 77 -6.92 4.87 3.60
C GLN A 77 -6.64 6.16 2.81
N LEU A 78 -6.23 6.04 1.55
CA LEU A 78 -5.84 7.16 0.71
C LEU A 78 -6.91 8.29 0.65
N GLY A 79 -8.19 7.95 0.63
CA GLY A 79 -9.27 8.93 0.59
C GLY A 79 -9.51 9.70 1.89
N LYS A 80 -8.85 9.35 2.98
CA LYS A 80 -8.98 9.99 4.30
C LYS A 80 -7.81 10.93 4.62
N PHE A 81 -6.82 11.03 3.71
CA PHE A 81 -5.60 11.82 3.93
C PHE A 81 -5.82 13.34 3.92
N ASP A 82 -6.76 13.84 3.14
CA ASP A 82 -6.92 15.30 2.92
C ASP A 82 -7.03 16.08 4.24
N ASN A 83 -7.52 15.46 5.32
CA ASN A 83 -7.67 16.07 6.63
C ASN A 83 -6.61 15.65 7.66
N ALA A 84 -5.63 14.84 7.26
CA ALA A 84 -4.66 14.24 8.17
C ALA A 84 -3.19 14.42 7.72
N VAL A 85 -2.94 15.16 6.64
CA VAL A 85 -1.59 15.33 6.04
C VAL A 85 -0.58 15.77 7.09
N ASP A 86 -0.90 16.82 7.87
CA ASP A 86 0.03 17.35 8.88
C ASP A 86 0.40 16.32 9.96
N VAL A 87 -0.57 15.50 10.37
CA VAL A 87 -0.35 14.44 11.38
C VAL A 87 0.55 13.34 10.83
N LEU A 88 0.37 12.99 9.57
CA LEU A 88 1.18 11.98 8.89
C LEU A 88 2.59 12.47 8.62
N GLU A 89 2.75 13.73 8.21
CA GLU A 89 4.06 14.36 8.04
C GLU A 89 4.82 14.41 9.37
N GLN A 90 4.16 14.81 10.46
CA GLN A 90 4.77 14.79 11.80
C GLN A 90 5.19 13.37 12.21
N ARG A 91 4.38 12.35 11.89
CA ARG A 91 4.72 10.96 12.16
C ARG A 91 5.98 10.53 11.41
N MET A 92 6.07 10.82 10.12
CA MET A 92 7.24 10.51 9.31
C MET A 92 8.48 11.29 9.76
N GLN A 93 8.35 12.58 10.09
CA GLN A 93 9.44 13.40 10.64
C GLN A 93 9.97 12.87 11.98
N SER A 94 9.13 12.19 12.76
CA SER A 94 9.54 11.50 14.00
C SER A 94 10.23 10.14 13.76
N GLY A 95 10.48 9.78 12.50
CA GLY A 95 11.20 8.56 12.11
C GLY A 95 10.33 7.30 12.04
N HIS A 96 9.00 7.46 12.08
CA HIS A 96 8.09 6.32 11.97
C HIS A 96 7.57 6.16 10.53
N PRO A 97 7.57 4.93 9.97
CA PRO A 97 7.08 4.69 8.63
C PRO A 97 5.57 4.88 8.53
N VAL A 98 5.14 5.44 7.41
CA VAL A 98 3.74 5.52 7.02
C VAL A 98 3.60 4.88 5.65
N TRP A 99 2.63 3.98 5.53
CA TRP A 99 2.16 3.42 4.26
C TRP A 99 0.82 4.07 3.93
N TYR A 100 0.20 3.66 2.85
CA TYR A 100 -1.20 3.95 2.58
C TYR A 100 -1.87 2.74 1.94
N TYR A 101 -3.21 2.70 1.98
CA TYR A 101 -3.94 1.66 1.28
C TYR A 101 -5.04 2.21 0.38
N THR A 102 -5.37 1.43 -0.63
CA THR A 102 -6.60 1.52 -1.40
C THR A 102 -7.32 0.18 -1.39
N CYS A 103 -8.63 0.20 -1.58
CA CYS A 103 -9.47 -0.97 -1.74
C CYS A 103 -10.60 -0.63 -2.72
N LEU A 104 -11.85 -1.04 -2.45
CA LEU A 104 -13.01 -0.52 -3.16
C LEU A 104 -13.10 1.02 -3.08
N TYR A 105 -12.46 1.62 -2.09
CA TYR A 105 -12.28 3.06 -1.91
C TYR A 105 -10.78 3.43 -1.84
N PRO A 106 -10.43 4.70 -2.15
CA PRO A 106 -11.27 5.73 -2.75
C PRO A 106 -11.47 5.50 -4.26
N GLN A 107 -12.58 6.01 -4.78
CA GLN A 107 -12.90 5.99 -6.20
C GLN A 107 -12.85 7.40 -6.82
N GLY A 108 -13.41 7.54 -8.03
CA GLY A 108 -13.56 8.84 -8.70
C GLY A 108 -12.21 9.46 -9.07
N LYS A 109 -11.86 10.58 -8.44
CA LYS A 109 -10.65 11.35 -8.79
C LYS A 109 -9.36 10.74 -8.22
N TYR A 110 -9.44 9.89 -7.21
CA TYR A 110 -8.26 9.31 -6.56
C TYR A 110 -7.54 8.29 -7.44
N ILE A 111 -6.27 8.08 -7.13
CA ILE A 111 -5.46 6.99 -7.68
C ILE A 111 -5.93 5.68 -7.04
N ASN A 112 -6.10 4.63 -7.85
CA ASN A 112 -6.43 3.28 -7.43
C ASN A 112 -6.18 2.30 -8.60
N ARG A 113 -6.28 0.98 -8.37
CA ARG A 113 -5.98 -0.08 -9.35
C ARG A 113 -7.20 -0.84 -9.89
N LEU A 114 -8.39 -0.24 -9.85
CA LEU A 114 -9.63 -0.87 -10.34
C LEU A 114 -9.60 -1.08 -11.85
N MET A 115 -10.29 -2.13 -12.36
CA MET A 115 -10.26 -2.49 -13.79
C MET A 115 -10.84 -1.39 -14.68
N ASP A 116 -11.85 -0.68 -14.22
CA ASP A 116 -12.51 0.41 -14.95
C ASP A 116 -11.72 1.72 -14.96
N PHE A 117 -10.58 1.75 -14.27
CA PHE A 117 -9.73 2.93 -14.21
C PHE A 117 -8.66 2.94 -15.30
N PRO A 118 -8.28 4.11 -15.82
CA PRO A 118 -7.11 4.22 -16.70
C PRO A 118 -5.85 3.67 -16.02
N LEU A 119 -5.04 2.90 -16.77
CA LEU A 119 -3.83 2.27 -16.25
C LEU A 119 -2.81 3.24 -15.65
N VAL A 120 -2.83 4.51 -16.08
CA VAL A 120 -1.98 5.55 -15.48
C VAL A 120 -2.22 5.70 -13.98
N LYS A 121 -3.43 5.45 -13.48
CA LYS A 121 -3.69 5.43 -12.03
C LYS A 121 -2.93 4.32 -11.32
N THR A 122 -2.93 3.11 -11.91
CA THR A 122 -2.16 1.98 -11.37
C THR A 122 -0.65 2.26 -11.39
N ARG A 123 -0.15 2.85 -12.48
CA ARG A 123 1.27 3.24 -12.62
C ARG A 123 1.70 4.25 -11.58
N LEU A 124 0.82 5.17 -11.19
CA LEU A 124 1.13 6.25 -10.27
C LEU A 124 1.05 5.86 -8.79
N LEU A 125 0.60 4.65 -8.43
CA LEU A 125 0.60 4.23 -7.03
C LEU A 125 2.00 4.32 -6.39
N PRO A 126 3.08 3.72 -6.96
CA PRO A 126 4.41 3.88 -6.38
C PRO A 126 5.00 5.31 -6.51
N TRP A 127 4.57 6.09 -7.49
CA TRP A 127 4.94 7.51 -7.58
C TRP A 127 4.36 8.33 -6.42
N LEU A 128 3.21 7.91 -5.90
CA LEU A 128 2.59 8.53 -4.73
C LEU A 128 3.43 8.26 -3.47
N ASP A 129 3.99 7.05 -3.34
CA ASP A 129 4.94 6.72 -2.28
C ASP A 129 6.13 7.70 -2.30
N PHE A 130 6.76 7.87 -3.46
CA PHE A 130 7.87 8.81 -3.61
C PHE A 130 7.46 10.25 -3.32
N ARG A 131 6.31 10.70 -3.84
CA ARG A 131 5.85 12.09 -3.72
C ARG A 131 5.60 12.53 -2.29
N TYR A 132 5.13 11.62 -1.45
CA TYR A 132 4.74 11.88 -0.06
C TYR A 132 5.65 11.22 0.98
N ASN A 133 6.74 10.58 0.55
CA ASN A 133 7.66 9.84 1.42
C ASN A 133 6.97 8.69 2.17
N PHE A 134 5.96 8.08 1.57
CA PHE A 134 5.42 6.83 2.09
C PHE A 134 6.39 5.70 1.80
N THR A 135 6.47 4.75 2.72
CA THR A 135 7.42 3.64 2.63
C THR A 135 6.77 2.34 2.18
N GLY A 136 5.50 2.40 1.78
CA GLY A 136 4.80 1.24 1.23
C GLY A 136 3.33 1.47 0.94
N PHE A 137 2.81 0.54 0.16
CA PHE A 137 1.43 0.47 -0.30
C PHE A 137 0.80 -0.83 0.14
N LEU A 138 -0.41 -0.80 0.66
CA LEU A 138 -1.20 -1.95 1.03
C LEU A 138 -2.47 -2.04 0.19
N HIS A 139 -2.85 -3.26 -0.14
CA HIS A 139 -4.16 -3.59 -0.68
C HIS A 139 -4.57 -4.97 -0.16
N TRP A 140 -5.79 -5.10 0.30
CA TRP A 140 -6.28 -6.32 0.95
C TRP A 140 -6.31 -7.54 0.01
N GLY A 141 -6.62 -7.31 -1.28
CA GLY A 141 -6.89 -8.36 -2.25
C GLY A 141 -5.87 -8.40 -3.39
N GLY A 142 -5.12 -9.48 -3.52
CA GLY A 142 -4.27 -9.77 -4.67
C GLY A 142 -4.78 -10.98 -5.47
N ASN A 143 -5.40 -11.93 -4.78
CA ASN A 143 -5.77 -13.24 -5.28
C ASN A 143 -7.09 -13.77 -4.73
N TYR A 144 -7.99 -12.90 -4.32
CA TYR A 144 -9.34 -13.29 -3.92
C TYR A 144 -10.20 -13.54 -5.16
N TRP A 145 -10.09 -14.75 -5.69
CA TRP A 145 -10.74 -15.13 -6.94
C TRP A 145 -12.09 -15.78 -6.71
N THR A 146 -13.03 -15.46 -7.58
CA THR A 146 -14.27 -16.23 -7.73
C THR A 146 -14.01 -17.58 -8.41
N PRO A 147 -15.01 -18.47 -8.49
CA PRO A 147 -14.89 -19.73 -9.26
C PRO A 147 -14.55 -19.56 -10.74
N LYS A 148 -14.84 -18.38 -11.33
CA LYS A 148 -14.60 -18.06 -12.75
C LYS A 148 -13.84 -16.73 -12.93
N PRO A 149 -12.64 -16.59 -12.40
CA PRO A 149 -11.94 -15.30 -12.32
C PRO A 149 -11.65 -14.66 -13.68
N MET A 150 -11.41 -15.46 -14.72
CA MET A 150 -11.15 -14.95 -16.08
C MET A 150 -12.38 -14.29 -16.73
N LEU A 151 -13.55 -14.47 -16.16
CA LEU A 151 -14.81 -13.87 -16.62
C LEU A 151 -15.31 -12.77 -15.67
N ASP A 152 -14.60 -12.53 -14.57
CA ASP A 152 -14.97 -11.55 -13.55
C ASP A 152 -14.54 -10.13 -13.93
N THR A 153 -15.12 -9.65 -15.00
CA THR A 153 -15.07 -8.22 -15.36
C THR A 153 -16.19 -7.42 -14.67
N GLN A 154 -17.01 -8.09 -13.88
CA GLN A 154 -18.12 -7.52 -13.14
C GLN A 154 -17.72 -7.30 -11.66
N PRO A 155 -18.39 -6.37 -10.98
CA PRO A 155 -18.26 -6.24 -9.54
C PRO A 155 -18.57 -7.56 -8.83
N VAL A 156 -17.84 -7.84 -7.75
CA VAL A 156 -18.00 -9.06 -6.94
C VAL A 156 -18.76 -8.72 -5.67
N ILE A 157 -19.69 -9.58 -5.25
CA ILE A 157 -20.36 -9.44 -3.95
C ILE A 157 -19.50 -10.14 -2.91
N ASP A 158 -19.01 -9.37 -1.93
CA ASP A 158 -18.31 -9.91 -0.77
C ASP A 158 -19.29 -10.20 0.36
N ASN A 159 -19.22 -11.42 0.90
CA ASN A 159 -20.07 -11.87 2.02
C ASN A 159 -21.57 -11.57 1.85
N ASN A 160 -22.06 -11.44 0.63
CA ASN A 160 -23.43 -11.06 0.25
C ASN A 160 -23.87 -9.66 0.75
N THR A 161 -22.96 -8.79 1.14
CA THR A 161 -23.30 -7.50 1.73
C THR A 161 -22.75 -6.30 0.97
N GLU A 162 -21.60 -6.42 0.33
CA GLU A 162 -20.94 -5.32 -0.35
C GLU A 162 -20.57 -5.65 -1.79
N LEU A 163 -20.79 -4.69 -2.68
CA LEU A 163 -20.45 -4.82 -4.09
C LEU A 163 -19.04 -4.26 -4.33
N LEU A 164 -18.06 -5.16 -4.43
CA LEU A 164 -16.68 -4.78 -4.73
C LEU A 164 -16.55 -4.40 -6.21
N PRO A 165 -15.92 -3.26 -6.55
CA PRO A 165 -15.64 -2.89 -7.93
C PRO A 165 -14.80 -3.93 -8.65
N SER A 166 -14.95 -4.01 -9.97
CA SER A 166 -14.17 -4.94 -10.80
C SER A 166 -12.68 -4.78 -10.58
N GLY A 167 -12.02 -5.88 -10.23
CA GLY A 167 -10.58 -5.94 -10.01
C GLY A 167 -10.09 -5.44 -8.66
N ASP A 168 -10.97 -5.07 -7.74
CA ASP A 168 -10.58 -4.77 -6.37
C ASP A 168 -9.97 -5.99 -5.67
N ALA A 169 -10.65 -7.11 -5.73
CA ALA A 169 -10.27 -8.34 -5.06
C ALA A 169 -9.01 -9.04 -5.61
N PHE A 170 -8.56 -8.71 -6.82
CA PHE A 170 -7.42 -9.37 -7.45
C PHE A 170 -6.69 -8.49 -8.47
N ILE A 171 -5.41 -8.80 -8.69
CA ILE A 171 -4.56 -8.13 -9.68
C ILE A 171 -3.90 -9.13 -10.64
N TYR A 172 -3.87 -10.41 -10.33
CA TYR A 172 -3.40 -11.51 -11.18
C TYR A 172 -4.38 -12.67 -11.17
N TYR A 173 -4.24 -13.62 -12.09
CA TYR A 173 -5.20 -14.69 -12.34
C TYR A 173 -4.62 -16.07 -12.00
N PRO A 174 -5.42 -17.02 -11.50
CA PRO A 174 -4.93 -18.36 -11.21
C PRO A 174 -4.72 -19.15 -12.49
N ASN A 175 -3.54 -19.71 -12.69
CA ASN A 175 -3.24 -20.68 -13.74
C ASN A 175 -3.28 -22.09 -13.14
N ARG A 176 -4.46 -22.68 -13.14
CA ARG A 176 -4.68 -24.02 -12.53
C ARG A 176 -3.98 -25.14 -13.27
N GLN A 177 -3.71 -24.98 -14.57
CA GLN A 177 -3.03 -25.99 -15.38
C GLN A 177 -1.56 -26.14 -14.93
N ASN A 178 -0.91 -25.05 -14.67
CA ASN A 178 0.52 -25.01 -14.32
C ASN A 178 0.76 -24.82 -12.81
N MET A 179 -0.31 -24.75 -12.00
CA MET A 179 -0.25 -24.47 -10.57
C MET A 179 0.54 -23.17 -10.27
N THR A 180 0.36 -22.15 -11.12
CA THR A 180 0.96 -20.84 -11.02
C THR A 180 -0.10 -19.75 -11.12
N PHE A 181 0.29 -18.54 -11.44
CA PHE A 181 -0.62 -17.45 -11.78
C PHE A 181 -0.20 -16.77 -13.09
N ASP A 182 -1.18 -16.21 -13.78
CA ASP A 182 -0.98 -15.36 -14.94
C ASP A 182 -1.05 -13.90 -14.50
N SER A 183 -0.12 -13.09 -15.00
CA SER A 183 -0.10 -11.66 -14.76
C SER A 183 -1.26 -10.96 -15.47
N SER A 184 -1.60 -9.77 -15.01
CA SER A 184 -2.53 -8.87 -15.69
C SER A 184 -1.82 -7.60 -16.14
N ILE A 185 -2.41 -6.90 -17.11
CA ILE A 185 -1.87 -5.59 -17.53
C ILE A 185 -1.77 -4.59 -16.36
N ARG A 186 -2.64 -4.71 -15.34
CA ARG A 186 -2.56 -3.89 -14.13
C ARG A 186 -1.35 -4.28 -13.28
N MET A 187 -1.08 -5.57 -13.14
CA MET A 187 0.11 -6.07 -12.42
C MET A 187 1.39 -5.60 -13.09
N GLU A 188 1.50 -5.76 -14.42
CA GLU A 188 2.65 -5.27 -15.19
C GLU A 188 2.81 -3.75 -15.10
N THR A 189 1.69 -3.02 -15.12
CA THR A 189 1.70 -1.56 -14.99
C THR A 189 2.12 -1.13 -13.57
N PHE A 190 1.70 -1.86 -12.55
CA PHE A 190 2.12 -1.60 -11.18
C PHE A 190 3.61 -1.89 -10.97
N LEU A 191 4.09 -3.03 -11.50
CA LEU A 191 5.51 -3.37 -11.51
C LEU A 191 6.37 -2.27 -12.15
N ALA A 192 5.95 -1.82 -13.33
CA ALA A 192 6.64 -0.72 -14.00
C ALA A 192 6.62 0.59 -13.15
N GLY A 193 5.55 0.83 -12.38
CA GLY A 193 5.51 1.94 -11.41
C GLY A 193 6.51 1.78 -10.26
N ILE A 194 6.73 0.54 -9.80
CA ILE A 194 7.76 0.22 -8.78
C ILE A 194 9.16 0.48 -9.36
N GLU A 195 9.41 0.11 -10.61
CA GLU A 195 10.68 0.42 -11.29
C GLU A 195 10.92 1.93 -11.39
N ASP A 196 9.89 2.71 -11.70
CA ASP A 196 9.98 4.18 -11.68
C ASP A 196 10.32 4.72 -10.27
N TYR A 197 9.70 4.15 -9.23
CA TYR A 197 9.95 4.52 -7.84
C TYR A 197 11.42 4.32 -7.47
N GLU A 198 12.00 3.17 -7.83
CA GLU A 198 13.42 2.88 -7.61
C GLU A 198 14.33 3.86 -8.37
N LEU A 199 13.98 4.19 -9.61
CA LEU A 199 14.73 5.19 -10.40
C LEU A 199 14.62 6.61 -9.81
N LEU A 200 13.46 6.97 -9.26
CA LEU A 200 13.29 8.26 -8.56
C LEU A 200 14.18 8.33 -7.32
N HIS A 201 14.27 7.27 -6.52
CA HIS A 201 15.17 7.22 -5.36
C HIS A 201 16.64 7.20 -5.76
N GLN A 202 17.00 6.49 -6.83
CA GLN A 202 18.35 6.54 -7.38
C GLN A 202 18.72 7.96 -7.83
N LEU A 203 17.81 8.66 -8.51
CA LEU A 203 17.99 10.03 -8.91
C LEU A 203 18.04 10.98 -7.71
N GLU A 204 17.21 10.76 -6.70
CA GLU A 204 17.19 11.56 -5.48
C GLU A 204 18.53 11.55 -4.74
N ALA A 205 19.22 10.41 -4.73
CA ALA A 205 20.53 10.27 -4.13
C ALA A 205 21.61 11.15 -4.81
N SER A 206 21.47 11.41 -6.12
CA SER A 206 22.41 12.21 -6.90
C SER A 206 21.92 13.64 -7.20
N ASN A 207 20.60 13.80 -7.42
CA ASN A 207 19.96 15.09 -7.74
C ASN A 207 18.55 15.19 -7.11
N PRO A 208 18.46 15.46 -5.80
CA PRO A 208 17.19 15.50 -5.08
C PRO A 208 16.22 16.56 -5.61
N ALA A 209 16.71 17.68 -6.14
CA ALA A 209 15.85 18.72 -6.69
C ALA A 209 15.14 18.27 -7.98
N GLU A 210 15.83 17.58 -8.86
CA GLU A 210 15.26 17.05 -10.12
C GLU A 210 14.28 15.91 -9.82
N ALA A 211 14.62 14.96 -8.93
CA ALA A 211 13.75 13.89 -8.51
C ALA A 211 12.43 14.43 -7.94
N LYS A 212 12.49 15.37 -7.01
CA LYS A 212 11.32 16.05 -6.42
C LYS A 212 10.49 16.78 -7.46
N SER A 213 11.14 17.44 -8.42
CA SER A 213 10.47 18.14 -9.53
C SER A 213 9.68 17.16 -10.42
N LEU A 214 10.28 16.01 -10.75
CA LEU A 214 9.62 14.95 -11.53
C LEU A 214 8.43 14.36 -10.78
N GLY A 215 8.59 14.01 -9.51
CA GLY A 215 7.49 13.53 -8.66
C GLY A 215 6.33 14.52 -8.60
N SER A 216 6.63 15.81 -8.41
CA SER A 216 5.62 16.88 -8.37
C SER A 216 4.97 17.14 -9.73
N SER A 217 5.69 16.92 -10.83
CA SER A 217 5.14 17.03 -12.19
C SER A 217 4.16 15.89 -12.51
N ALA A 218 4.35 14.72 -11.90
CA ALA A 218 3.44 13.58 -12.06
C ALA A 218 2.24 13.69 -11.13
N ILE A 219 2.44 14.11 -9.86
CA ILE A 219 1.42 14.15 -8.82
C ILE A 219 1.49 15.49 -8.08
N SER A 220 0.47 16.34 -8.26
CA SER A 220 0.31 17.61 -7.54
C SER A 220 -0.38 17.39 -6.19
N SER A 221 -1.43 16.55 -6.16
CA SER A 221 -2.15 16.16 -4.94
C SER A 221 -2.74 14.75 -5.07
N PHE A 222 -3.39 14.24 -4.02
CA PHE A 222 -4.04 12.91 -4.04
C PHE A 222 -5.12 12.76 -5.11
N THR A 223 -5.66 13.87 -5.62
CA THR A 223 -6.72 13.90 -6.63
C THR A 223 -6.33 14.67 -7.89
N ASP A 224 -5.15 15.30 -7.90
CA ASP A 224 -4.62 16.03 -9.05
C ASP A 224 -3.25 15.48 -9.47
N TYR A 225 -3.22 14.83 -10.62
CA TYR A 225 -2.08 14.12 -11.18
C TYR A 225 -2.20 14.07 -12.69
N VAL A 226 -1.11 13.73 -13.38
CA VAL A 226 -1.09 13.55 -14.83
C VAL A 226 -2.02 12.41 -15.24
N ARG A 227 -3.02 12.71 -16.07
CA ARG A 227 -4.03 11.73 -16.54
C ARG A 227 -3.82 11.31 -17.98
N ASP A 228 -3.18 12.17 -18.77
CA ASP A 228 -2.86 11.87 -20.17
C ASP A 228 -1.64 10.96 -20.25
N PRO A 229 -1.76 9.75 -20.85
CA PRO A 229 -0.64 8.83 -20.99
C PRO A 229 0.55 9.41 -21.78
N ALA A 230 0.31 10.29 -22.76
CA ALA A 230 1.39 10.91 -23.53
C ALA A 230 2.15 11.94 -22.69
N ALA A 231 1.45 12.69 -21.82
CA ALA A 231 2.09 13.59 -20.88
C ALA A 231 2.88 12.82 -19.82
N PHE A 232 2.35 11.71 -19.30
CA PHE A 232 3.09 10.84 -18.38
C PHE A 232 4.37 10.28 -19.00
N ARG A 233 4.30 9.76 -20.24
CA ARG A 233 5.50 9.25 -20.95
C ARG A 233 6.61 10.30 -21.11
N LYS A 234 6.26 11.58 -21.23
CA LYS A 234 7.26 12.66 -21.25
C LYS A 234 7.97 12.81 -19.91
N ILE A 235 7.24 12.64 -18.80
CA ILE A 235 7.82 12.68 -17.44
C ILE A 235 8.73 11.47 -17.24
N GLU A 236 8.26 10.27 -17.57
CA GLU A 236 9.02 9.02 -17.53
C GLU A 236 10.30 9.09 -18.37
N SER A 237 10.23 9.60 -19.61
CA SER A 237 11.41 9.78 -20.46
C SER A 237 12.45 10.73 -19.83
N LYS A 238 12.02 11.76 -19.12
CA LYS A 238 12.93 12.63 -18.37
C LYS A 238 13.57 11.92 -17.19
N LEU A 239 12.79 11.10 -16.46
CA LEU A 239 13.31 10.28 -15.36
C LEU A 239 14.40 9.33 -15.86
N LEU A 240 14.11 8.56 -16.91
CA LEU A 240 15.07 7.64 -17.53
C LEU A 240 16.34 8.35 -17.98
N ALA A 241 16.22 9.50 -18.64
CA ALA A 241 17.37 10.30 -19.08
C ALA A 241 18.18 10.88 -17.93
N ALA A 242 17.53 11.26 -16.82
CA ALA A 242 18.19 11.81 -15.65
C ALA A 242 18.91 10.71 -14.84
N ALA A 243 18.24 9.56 -14.60
CA ALA A 243 18.80 8.42 -13.87
C ALA A 243 19.94 7.70 -14.64
N SER A 244 20.01 7.86 -15.97
CA SER A 244 21.09 7.26 -16.80
C SER A 244 22.38 8.07 -16.79
N LYS A 245 22.42 9.23 -16.14
CA LYS A 245 23.65 10.03 -16.05
C LYS A 245 24.57 9.41 -14.98
N PRO A 246 25.87 9.26 -15.30
CA PRO A 246 26.85 8.71 -14.36
C PRO A 246 27.07 9.62 -13.16
#